data_772f0170f4850dee4c95b2ace501f900
#
_entry.id   772f0170f4850dee4c95b2ace501f900
#
_cell.length_a   1.000
_cell.length_b   1.000
_cell.length_c   1.000
_cell.angle_alpha   90.00
_cell.angle_beta   90.00
_cell.angle_gamma   90.00
#
_symmetry.space_group_name_H-M   'P 1'
#
loop_
_entity.id
_entity.type
_entity.pdbx_description
1 polymer ?
#
loop_
_entity_poly.entity_id
_entity_poly.type
_entity_poly.pdbx_seq_one_letter_code
_entity_poly.pdbx_strand_id
1 'polypeptide(L)' 'MWNSKVKCKKVYSTIDNRGFCIGHTYNVINGKLILPDGNESYGTYDCIEKLNEGFYAVFEEVES' A
#
# COMPACT_ATOMS: atom_id res chain seq x y z
N MET A 1 -1.92 -9.67 -13.32
CA MET A 1 -2.23 -9.06 -12.02
C MET A 1 -1.33 -7.86 -11.77
N TRP A 2 -1.79 -6.95 -10.93
CA TRP A 2 -1.05 -5.72 -10.68
C TRP A 2 0.16 -5.99 -9.79
N ASN A 3 1.33 -5.60 -10.29
CA ASN A 3 2.59 -5.65 -9.55
C ASN A 3 3.23 -4.28 -9.64
N SER A 4 3.56 -3.70 -8.51
CA SER A 4 4.07 -2.33 -8.49
C SER A 4 4.84 -2.07 -7.21
N LYS A 5 5.48 -0.91 -7.16
CA LYS A 5 6.06 -0.37 -5.94
C LYS A 5 5.34 0.93 -5.65
N VAL A 6 4.92 1.11 -4.41
CA VAL A 6 4.16 2.29 -4.00
C VAL A 6 4.87 2.97 -2.83
N LYS A 7 4.70 4.27 -2.75
CA LYS A 7 5.26 5.07 -1.68
C LYS A 7 4.13 5.62 -0.83
N CYS A 8 4.24 5.51 0.48
CA CYS A 8 3.24 6.04 1.39
C CYS A 8 3.36 7.55 1.44
N LYS A 9 2.25 8.24 1.12
CA LYS A 9 2.20 9.71 1.10
C LYS A 9 1.49 10.28 2.32
N LYS A 10 0.52 9.55 2.87
CA LYS A 10 -0.29 10.02 3.97
C LYS A 10 -0.92 8.85 4.69
N VAL A 11 -1.04 8.93 6.01
CA VAL A 11 -1.81 7.97 6.80
C VAL A 11 -2.96 8.71 7.46
N TYR A 12 -4.16 8.12 7.38
CA TYR A 12 -5.36 8.72 7.94
C TYR A 12 -5.48 8.48 9.44
N SER A 13 -4.94 7.36 9.91
CA SER A 13 -5.02 7.00 11.32
C SER A 13 -3.74 6.30 11.75
N THR A 14 -3.19 6.74 12.87
CA THR A 14 -2.00 6.10 13.43
C THR A 14 -2.33 4.76 14.09
N ILE A 15 -3.60 4.56 14.43
CA ILE A 15 -4.03 3.31 15.06
C ILE A 15 -4.10 2.19 14.03
N ASP A 16 -4.63 2.48 12.84
CA ASP A 16 -4.89 1.48 11.81
C ASP A 16 -3.93 1.54 10.64
N ASN A 17 -2.82 2.26 10.77
CA ASN A 17 -1.87 2.41 9.68
C ASN A 17 -1.02 1.18 9.43
N ARG A 18 -1.10 0.18 10.29
CA ARG A 18 -0.37 -1.09 10.20
C ARG A 18 1.13 -0.91 10.09
N GLY A 19 1.65 0.16 10.68
CA GLY A 19 3.07 0.44 10.67
C GLY A 19 3.60 1.13 9.43
N PHE A 20 2.73 1.56 8.52
CA PHE A 20 3.17 2.29 7.35
C PHE A 20 3.78 3.63 7.73
N CYS A 21 4.90 3.95 7.10
CA CYS A 21 5.62 5.20 7.36
C CYS A 21 5.58 6.08 6.11
N ILE A 22 5.25 7.34 6.29
CA ILE A 22 5.23 8.30 5.20
C ILE A 22 6.64 8.41 4.61
N GLY A 23 6.72 8.38 3.29
CA GLY A 23 7.99 8.46 2.58
C GLY A 23 8.66 7.11 2.30
N HIS A 24 8.19 6.05 2.92
CA HIS A 24 8.73 4.71 2.68
C HIS A 24 8.01 4.04 1.51
N THR A 25 8.69 3.12 0.85
CA THR A 25 8.12 2.37 -0.27
C THR A 25 7.75 0.96 0.15
N TYR A 26 6.72 0.44 -0.49
CA TYR A 26 6.21 -0.89 -0.24
C TYR A 26 5.89 -1.56 -1.57
N ASN A 27 5.92 -2.88 -1.60
CA ASN A 27 5.70 -3.64 -2.82
C ASN A 27 4.26 -4.09 -2.92
N VAL A 28 3.75 -4.14 -4.16
CA VAL A 28 2.48 -4.79 -4.48
C VAL A 28 2.82 -6.00 -5.35
N ILE A 29 2.42 -7.18 -4.92
CA ILE A 29 2.71 -8.42 -5.61
C ILE A 29 1.40 -9.15 -5.85
N ASN A 30 1.09 -9.41 -7.11
CA ASN A 30 -0.15 -10.07 -7.52
C ASN A 30 -1.40 -9.38 -6.97
N GLY A 31 -1.36 -8.04 -6.95
CA GLY A 31 -2.48 -7.24 -6.47
C GLY A 31 -2.56 -7.09 -4.97
N LYS A 32 -1.64 -7.68 -4.22
CA LYS A 32 -1.65 -7.60 -2.76
C LYS A 32 -0.51 -6.72 -2.26
N LEU A 33 -0.85 -5.79 -1.39
CA LEU A 33 0.13 -4.91 -0.78
C LEU A 33 0.87 -5.67 0.33
N ILE A 34 2.19 -5.61 0.29
CA ILE A 34 3.02 -6.23 1.32
C ILE A 34 3.15 -5.25 2.47
N LEU A 35 2.70 -5.67 3.64
CA LEU A 35 2.68 -4.84 4.84
C LEU A 35 4.08 -4.73 5.45
N PRO A 36 4.33 -3.72 6.29
CA PRO A 36 5.64 -3.56 6.93
C PRO A 36 6.08 -4.76 7.77
N ASP A 37 5.13 -5.55 8.28
CA ASP A 37 5.44 -6.76 9.06
C ASP A 37 5.70 -7.98 8.19
N GLY A 38 5.63 -7.84 6.85
CA GLY A 38 5.87 -8.92 5.92
C GLY A 38 4.63 -9.68 5.47
N ASN A 39 3.49 -9.40 6.07
CA ASN A 39 2.23 -10.04 5.68
C ASN A 39 1.63 -9.36 4.45
N GLU A 40 0.74 -10.07 3.76
CA GLU A 40 0.01 -9.52 2.62
C GLU A 40 -1.30 -8.90 3.09
N SER A 41 -1.79 -7.91 2.35
CA SER A 41 -3.12 -7.36 2.61
C SER A 41 -4.19 -8.42 2.36
N TYR A 42 -5.34 -8.29 3.03
CA TYR A 42 -6.43 -9.24 2.85
C TYR A 42 -7.09 -9.09 1.48
N GLY A 43 -7.19 -7.85 1.00
CA GLY A 43 -7.82 -7.59 -0.28
C GLY A 43 -6.83 -7.64 -1.43
N THR A 44 -7.36 -7.75 -2.63
CA THR A 44 -6.59 -7.71 -3.87
C THR A 44 -6.97 -6.45 -4.62
N TYR A 45 -5.98 -5.74 -5.14
CA TYR A 45 -6.18 -4.46 -5.80
C TYR A 45 -5.65 -4.53 -7.22
N ASP A 46 -6.32 -3.86 -8.15
CA ASP A 46 -5.96 -3.88 -9.56
C ASP A 46 -5.17 -2.66 -10.00
N CYS A 47 -5.23 -1.58 -9.22
CA CYS A 47 -4.52 -0.34 -9.54
C CYS A 47 -4.40 0.52 -8.29
N ILE A 48 -3.65 1.61 -8.42
CA ILE A 48 -3.38 2.50 -7.28
C ILE A 48 -4.66 3.16 -6.76
N GLU A 49 -5.61 3.46 -7.64
CA GLU A 49 -6.87 4.07 -7.21
C GLU A 49 -7.66 3.13 -6.31
N LYS A 50 -7.68 1.84 -6.67
CA LYS A 50 -8.38 0.83 -5.87
C LYS A 50 -7.71 0.65 -4.51
N LEU A 51 -6.39 0.66 -4.48
CA LEU A 51 -5.65 0.56 -3.23
C LEU A 51 -5.99 1.73 -2.30
N ASN A 52 -6.00 2.94 -2.84
CA ASN A 52 -6.29 4.13 -2.03
C ASN A 52 -7.71 4.18 -1.53
N GLU A 53 -8.66 3.58 -2.27
CA GLU A 53 -10.05 3.51 -1.81
C GLU A 53 -10.23 2.53 -0.66
N GLY A 54 -9.44 1.47 -0.64
CA GLY A 54 -9.63 0.37 0.32
C GLY A 54 -8.68 0.36 1.50
N PHE A 55 -7.82 1.34 1.62
CA PHE A 55 -6.80 1.36 2.67
C PHE A 55 -6.89 2.63 3.50
N TYR A 56 -6.25 2.59 4.66
CA TYR A 56 -6.25 3.73 5.60
C TYR A 56 -5.08 4.68 5.36
N ALA A 57 -4.52 4.64 4.18
CA ALA A 57 -3.39 5.48 3.79
C ALA A 57 -3.49 5.82 2.31
N VAL A 58 -2.78 6.85 1.91
CA VAL A 58 -2.67 7.24 0.50
C VAL A 58 -1.30 6.82 0.00
N PHE A 59 -1.28 6.15 -1.14
CA PHE A 59 -0.07 5.69 -1.78
C PHE A 59 0.05 6.27 -3.17
N GLU A 60 1.28 6.37 -3.64
CA GLU A 60 1.60 6.84 -4.98
C GLU A 60 2.50 5.80 -5.63
N GLU A 61 2.22 5.45 -6.88
CA GLU A 61 3.09 4.53 -7.60
C GLU A 61 4.44 5.19 -7.85
N VAL A 62 5.51 4.43 -7.64
CA VAL A 62 6.86 4.89 -7.95
C VAL A 62 7.45 3.96 -9.01
N GLU A 63 8.22 4.54 -9.91
CA GLU A 63 8.89 3.75 -10.92
C GLU A 63 10.04 2.98 -10.30
N SER A 64 10.09 1.73 -10.66
CA SER A 64 11.17 0.85 -10.20
C SER A 64 12.39 1.00 -11.08
#